data_97622d7d82cc023e89e8bd5f040117c9
#
_entry.id   97622d7d82cc023e89e8bd5f040117c9
#
_cell.length_a   1.000
_cell.length_b   1.000
_cell.length_c   1.000
_cell.angle_alpha   90.00
_cell.angle_beta   90.00
_cell.angle_gamma   90.00
#
_symmetry.space_group_name_H-M   'P 1'
#
loop_
_entity.id
_entity.type
_entity.pdbx_description
1 polymer ?
#
loop_
_entity_poly.entity_id
_entity_poly.type
_entity_poly.pdbx_seq_one_letter_code
_entity_poly.pdbx_strand_id
1 'polypeptide(L)'
;MNRIPLIFCVLMLAIDGAVTAQDPQFSQFYAAPLYLNPAMAGSTGQARAGINYRNQWPAIDANFTTMSAYFDYFIEDKNSAVGMIITRDKEGLAGLRSLSIGLQYAYELQINENLGFRPGIQVALFNRDINFDKLTFGDQFDSNTGQFLDQPTAETFNTNFSKTFFDISFGGVLFTRTAWLGVSAWHLTQPNQSIIDEQSPLPIKYSFHGGFKFYLKPGATGSGVYTRKAERSIAPAIQYRHQGKFDQMDVGLYFTAEPMVLGVWYRGVPFKNIDDFVNNESIVLLLGFTKLGAKDAINIGYSFDYTISKLGSGSGGAHEFSLVYTWPMRNPRKPPRDKLIIPCPDF
;
A
#
# COMPACT_ATOMS: atom_id res chain seq x y z
N MET A 1 -41.95 -39.47 4.61
CA MET A 1 -40.59 -39.60 5.13
C MET A 1 -39.71 -38.68 4.29
N ASN A 2 -39.32 -37.52 4.88
CA ASN A 2 -38.73 -36.38 4.18
C ASN A 2 -37.25 -36.59 3.88
N ARG A 3 -36.88 -36.72 2.61
CA ARG A 3 -35.49 -36.76 2.14
C ARG A 3 -34.89 -35.37 1.80
N ILE A 4 -35.64 -34.31 2.12
CA ILE A 4 -35.25 -32.90 1.82
C ILE A 4 -34.07 -32.37 2.66
N PRO A 5 -33.87 -32.72 3.96
CA PRO A 5 -32.76 -32.19 4.72
C PRO A 5 -31.37 -32.71 4.32
N LEU A 6 -31.30 -33.90 3.71
CA LEU A 6 -30.01 -34.49 3.31
C LEU A 6 -29.42 -33.81 2.06
N ILE A 7 -30.27 -33.35 1.14
CA ILE A 7 -29.83 -32.62 -0.07
C ILE A 7 -29.35 -31.21 0.29
N PHE A 8 -29.94 -30.57 1.30
CA PHE A 8 -29.54 -29.25 1.77
C PHE A 8 -28.19 -29.25 2.49
N CYS A 9 -27.89 -30.32 3.25
CA CYS A 9 -26.56 -30.50 3.87
C CYS A 9 -25.45 -30.80 2.85
N VAL A 10 -25.73 -31.49 1.77
CA VAL A 10 -24.77 -31.80 0.71
C VAL A 10 -24.49 -30.57 -0.17
N LEU A 11 -25.47 -29.67 -0.33
CA LEU A 11 -25.30 -28.43 -1.08
C LEU A 11 -24.48 -27.38 -0.32
N MET A 12 -24.42 -27.43 1.01
CA MET A 12 -23.59 -26.53 1.85
C MET A 12 -22.11 -26.93 1.89
N LEU A 13 -21.77 -28.17 1.51
CA LEU A 13 -20.36 -28.64 1.46
C LEU A 13 -19.67 -28.38 0.12
N ALA A 14 -20.34 -27.76 -0.84
CA ALA A 14 -19.78 -27.46 -2.16
C ALA A 14 -19.42 -25.97 -2.36
N ILE A 15 -19.34 -25.17 -1.27
CA ILE A 15 -18.81 -23.82 -1.34
C ILE A 15 -17.32 -23.91 -0.98
N ASP A 16 -16.50 -24.38 -1.91
CA ASP A 16 -15.07 -24.11 -1.92
C ASP A 16 -14.86 -22.60 -2.15
N GLY A 17 -15.12 -21.83 -1.12
CA GLY A 17 -14.74 -20.43 -1.08
C GLY A 17 -13.21 -20.38 -0.95
N ALA A 18 -12.49 -20.40 -2.07
CA ALA A 18 -11.06 -20.09 -2.05
C ALA A 18 -10.90 -18.72 -1.35
N VAL A 19 -10.45 -18.74 -0.10
CA VAL A 19 -10.12 -17.54 0.68
C VAL A 19 -8.87 -16.96 0.04
N THR A 20 -9.02 -15.94 -0.79
CA THR A 20 -7.90 -15.22 -1.38
C THR A 20 -7.57 -14.06 -0.45
N ALA A 21 -6.35 -14.04 0.09
CA ALA A 21 -5.86 -12.91 0.88
C ALA A 21 -5.56 -11.71 -0.04
N GLN A 22 -5.87 -10.50 0.43
CA GLN A 22 -5.47 -9.24 -0.19
C GLN A 22 -4.14 -8.78 0.40
N ASP A 23 -3.34 -8.08 -0.40
CA ASP A 23 -2.22 -7.33 0.13
C ASP A 23 -2.70 -6.17 1.02
N PRO A 24 -1.93 -5.81 2.05
CA PRO A 24 -2.19 -4.63 2.83
C PRO A 24 -2.16 -3.35 1.97
N GLN A 25 -2.79 -2.30 2.47
CA GLN A 25 -2.92 -1.04 1.75
C GLN A 25 -2.60 0.15 2.65
N PHE A 26 -2.06 1.20 2.04
CA PHE A 26 -1.88 2.50 2.68
C PHE A 26 -2.89 3.50 2.11
N SER A 27 -3.45 4.34 2.98
CA SER A 27 -4.30 5.47 2.58
C SER A 27 -3.45 6.67 2.14
N GLN A 28 -2.25 6.79 2.71
CA GLN A 28 -1.25 7.78 2.32
C GLN A 28 -0.32 7.19 1.25
N PHE A 29 -0.87 6.74 0.12
CA PHE A 29 -0.10 5.98 -0.87
C PHE A 29 1.05 6.77 -1.52
N TYR A 30 1.00 8.12 -1.56
CA TYR A 30 2.15 8.92 -2.00
C TYR A 30 3.22 9.09 -0.91
N ALA A 31 2.89 8.88 0.38
CA ALA A 31 3.88 8.78 1.45
C ALA A 31 4.56 7.39 1.50
N ALA A 32 4.00 6.39 0.80
CA ALA A 32 4.57 5.04 0.63
C ALA A 32 4.87 4.75 -0.85
N PRO A 33 5.66 5.58 -1.55
CA PRO A 33 5.77 5.54 -3.01
C PRO A 33 6.37 4.25 -3.55
N LEU A 34 7.32 3.63 -2.82
CA LEU A 34 7.92 2.37 -3.21
C LEU A 34 6.94 1.19 -3.07
N TYR A 35 5.94 1.32 -2.20
CA TYR A 35 4.84 0.37 -2.07
C TYR A 35 3.78 0.57 -3.16
N LEU A 36 3.60 1.81 -3.63
CA LEU A 36 2.64 2.15 -4.67
C LEU A 36 3.07 1.62 -6.05
N ASN A 37 4.33 1.85 -6.42
CA ASN A 37 4.83 1.50 -7.75
C ASN A 37 6.36 1.45 -7.73
N PRO A 38 7.02 0.36 -8.21
CA PRO A 38 8.47 0.28 -8.28
C PRO A 38 9.14 1.42 -9.08
N ALA A 39 8.43 1.98 -10.05
CA ALA A 39 8.90 3.13 -10.84
C ALA A 39 8.99 4.43 -10.03
N MET A 40 8.44 4.48 -8.81
CA MET A 40 8.51 5.64 -7.92
C MET A 40 9.83 5.72 -7.13
N ALA A 41 10.70 4.71 -7.21
CA ALA A 41 12.03 4.79 -6.63
C ALA A 41 12.79 5.99 -7.20
N GLY A 42 13.34 6.86 -6.32
CA GLY A 42 14.03 8.10 -6.69
C GLY A 42 13.16 9.17 -7.37
N SER A 43 11.84 9.12 -7.22
CA SER A 43 10.89 10.07 -7.84
C SER A 43 11.10 11.52 -7.44
N THR A 44 11.68 11.77 -6.28
CA THR A 44 12.04 13.11 -5.79
C THR A 44 13.30 13.69 -6.43
N GLY A 45 14.07 12.87 -7.16
CA GLY A 45 15.39 13.26 -7.67
C GLY A 45 16.46 13.43 -6.59
N GLN A 46 16.19 12.98 -5.36
CA GLN A 46 17.03 13.11 -4.17
C GLN A 46 17.16 11.76 -3.46
N ALA A 47 17.82 11.73 -2.31
CA ALA A 47 17.71 10.63 -1.37
C ALA A 47 16.49 10.84 -0.48
N ARG A 48 15.77 9.74 -0.21
CA ARG A 48 14.58 9.77 0.63
C ARG A 48 14.53 8.51 1.50
N ALA A 49 14.14 8.70 2.75
CA ALA A 49 13.78 7.61 3.66
C ALA A 49 12.41 7.88 4.25
N GLY A 50 11.62 6.84 4.45
CA GLY A 50 10.29 6.98 5.03
C GLY A 50 9.86 5.77 5.83
N ILE A 51 8.92 6.02 6.73
CA ILE A 51 8.26 5.01 7.56
C ILE A 51 6.76 5.29 7.50
N ASN A 52 5.98 4.22 7.29
CA ASN A 52 4.53 4.25 7.33
C ASN A 52 4.05 3.21 8.35
N TYR A 53 3.07 3.58 9.15
CA TYR A 53 2.40 2.71 10.11
C TYR A 53 0.90 2.85 9.96
N ARG A 54 0.20 1.73 9.74
CA ARG A 54 -1.24 1.67 9.61
C ARG A 54 -1.82 0.67 10.60
N ASN A 55 -2.84 1.08 11.33
CA ASN A 55 -3.65 0.21 12.18
C ASN A 55 -5.11 0.31 11.73
N GLN A 56 -5.63 -0.78 11.18
CA GLN A 56 -7.00 -0.87 10.66
C GLN A 56 -7.87 -1.68 11.62
N TRP A 57 -9.04 -1.13 11.92
CA TRP A 57 -10.05 -1.68 12.81
C TRP A 57 -9.56 -1.96 14.24
N PRO A 58 -8.97 -0.95 14.90
CA PRO A 58 -8.38 -1.14 16.24
C PRO A 58 -9.38 -1.51 17.32
N ALA A 59 -10.67 -1.29 17.12
CA ALA A 59 -11.72 -1.59 18.08
C ALA A 59 -12.23 -3.03 18.03
N ILE A 60 -11.72 -3.85 17.12
CA ILE A 60 -12.04 -5.29 17.02
C ILE A 60 -10.80 -6.14 17.21
N ASP A 61 -10.97 -7.35 17.78
CA ASP A 61 -9.85 -8.26 18.09
C ASP A 61 -9.09 -8.73 16.83
N ALA A 62 -9.76 -8.72 15.68
CA ALA A 62 -9.20 -9.07 14.37
C ALA A 62 -8.57 -7.86 13.66
N ASN A 63 -7.83 -7.03 14.36
CA ASN A 63 -7.19 -5.84 13.79
C ASN A 63 -6.07 -6.20 12.80
N PHE A 64 -5.82 -5.27 11.87
CA PHE A 64 -4.73 -5.37 10.89
C PHE A 64 -3.70 -4.28 11.18
N THR A 65 -2.44 -4.66 11.20
CA THR A 65 -1.34 -3.73 11.44
C THR A 65 -0.28 -3.89 10.38
N THR A 66 -0.08 -2.83 9.60
CA THR A 66 0.93 -2.78 8.54
C THR A 66 1.98 -1.73 8.87
N MET A 67 3.24 -2.10 8.77
CA MET A 67 4.37 -1.19 8.92
C MET A 67 5.29 -1.34 7.72
N SER A 68 5.68 -0.21 7.12
CA SER A 68 6.65 -0.17 6.02
C SER A 68 7.74 0.84 6.31
N ALA A 69 8.97 0.47 5.98
CA ALA A 69 10.12 1.37 5.98
C ALA A 69 10.81 1.27 4.62
N TYR A 70 11.24 2.41 4.09
CA TYR A 70 11.89 2.43 2.80
C TYR A 70 13.00 3.46 2.72
N PHE A 71 13.90 3.22 1.79
CA PHE A 71 14.95 4.15 1.37
C PHE A 71 15.05 4.12 -0.14
N ASP A 72 15.19 5.28 -0.77
CA ASP A 72 15.47 5.38 -2.20
C ASP A 72 16.44 6.52 -2.51
N TYR A 73 17.17 6.33 -3.60
CA TYR A 73 18.20 7.25 -4.03
C TYR A 73 18.21 7.38 -5.56
N PHE A 74 18.23 8.62 -6.04
CA PHE A 74 18.35 8.93 -7.46
C PHE A 74 19.81 9.22 -7.84
N ILE A 75 20.34 8.43 -8.79
CA ILE A 75 21.70 8.55 -9.31
C ILE A 75 21.66 9.46 -10.55
N GLU A 76 21.91 10.74 -10.34
CA GLU A 76 21.71 11.80 -11.34
C GLU A 76 22.47 11.55 -12.64
N ASP A 77 23.76 11.12 -12.57
CA ASP A 77 24.61 10.90 -13.73
C ASP A 77 24.17 9.74 -14.63
N LYS A 78 23.37 8.81 -14.07
CA LYS A 78 22.92 7.60 -14.77
C LYS A 78 21.44 7.62 -15.09
N ASN A 79 20.70 8.67 -14.75
CA ASN A 79 19.24 8.74 -14.82
C ASN A 79 18.55 7.50 -14.20
N SER A 80 19.15 6.94 -13.17
CA SER A 80 18.75 5.69 -12.54
C SER A 80 18.44 5.92 -11.08
N ALA A 81 17.60 5.08 -10.52
CA ALA A 81 17.33 5.09 -9.10
C ALA A 81 17.35 3.68 -8.53
N VAL A 82 17.74 3.58 -7.27
CA VAL A 82 17.67 2.36 -6.49
C VAL A 82 16.81 2.61 -5.27
N GLY A 83 16.08 1.60 -4.86
CA GLY A 83 15.23 1.64 -3.67
C GLY A 83 15.27 0.33 -2.91
N MET A 84 15.03 0.41 -1.62
CA MET A 84 14.81 -0.74 -0.74
C MET A 84 13.56 -0.48 0.09
N ILE A 85 12.72 -1.48 0.20
CA ILE A 85 11.50 -1.42 1.03
C ILE A 85 11.43 -2.67 1.89
N ILE A 86 11.05 -2.49 3.15
CA ILE A 86 10.75 -3.56 4.09
C ILE A 86 9.33 -3.33 4.56
N THR A 87 8.46 -4.32 4.42
CA THR A 87 7.08 -4.24 4.88
C THR A 87 6.78 -5.43 5.79
N ARG A 88 6.21 -5.14 6.94
CA ARG A 88 5.68 -6.13 7.88
C ARG A 88 4.18 -5.91 8.02
N ASP A 89 3.45 -6.97 7.81
CA ASP A 89 2.00 -7.01 7.96
C ASP A 89 1.59 -8.07 8.98
N LYS A 90 0.53 -7.79 9.73
CA LYS A 90 -0.10 -8.72 10.67
C LYS A 90 -1.60 -8.65 10.48
N GLU A 91 -2.19 -9.79 10.20
CA GLU A 91 -3.59 -9.93 9.82
C GLU A 91 -4.39 -10.76 10.84
N GLY A 92 -5.50 -10.21 11.27
CA GLY A 92 -6.60 -10.91 11.95
C GLY A 92 -6.25 -11.56 13.30
N LEU A 93 -7.22 -12.35 13.80
CA LEU A 93 -7.15 -13.06 15.07
C LEU A 93 -6.01 -14.10 15.10
N ALA A 94 -5.87 -14.86 14.02
CA ALA A 94 -4.83 -15.89 13.88
C ALA A 94 -3.41 -15.29 13.90
N GLY A 95 -3.27 -13.97 13.75
CA GLY A 95 -1.99 -13.28 13.76
C GLY A 95 -1.08 -13.77 12.63
N LEU A 96 -1.67 -14.03 11.44
CA LEU A 96 -0.90 -14.29 10.23
C LEU A 96 0.03 -13.10 10.00
N ARG A 97 1.32 -13.37 9.87
CA ARG A 97 2.35 -12.36 9.67
C ARG A 97 2.99 -12.53 8.31
N SER A 98 3.25 -11.42 7.67
CA SER A 98 4.01 -11.35 6.42
C SER A 98 5.14 -10.34 6.57
N LEU A 99 6.35 -10.73 6.24
CA LEU A 99 7.52 -9.85 6.14
C LEU A 99 8.01 -9.89 4.70
N SER A 100 8.10 -8.73 4.06
CA SER A 100 8.69 -8.61 2.72
C SER A 100 9.88 -7.66 2.72
N ILE A 101 10.91 -8.02 1.96
CA ILE A 101 12.09 -7.20 1.69
C ILE A 101 12.24 -7.09 0.18
N GLY A 102 12.06 -5.89 -0.38
CA GLY A 102 12.12 -5.63 -1.79
C GLY A 102 13.27 -4.69 -2.17
N LEU A 103 13.96 -5.01 -3.25
CA LEU A 103 14.93 -4.14 -3.90
C LEU A 103 14.32 -3.63 -5.21
N GLN A 104 14.41 -2.33 -5.44
CA GLN A 104 13.82 -1.67 -6.60
C GLN A 104 14.89 -0.97 -7.42
N TYR A 105 14.67 -0.98 -8.72
CA TYR A 105 15.45 -0.22 -9.69
C TYR A 105 14.49 0.50 -10.62
N ALA A 106 14.72 1.79 -10.87
CA ALA A 106 13.97 2.57 -11.84
C ALA A 106 14.91 3.34 -12.75
N TYR A 107 14.50 3.55 -14.00
CA TYR A 107 15.26 4.31 -14.97
C TYR A 107 14.41 5.46 -15.51
N GLU A 108 14.97 6.67 -15.59
CA GLU A 108 14.26 7.85 -16.09
C GLU A 108 14.59 8.12 -17.54
N LEU A 109 13.56 8.00 -18.38
CA LEU A 109 13.59 8.33 -19.79
C LEU A 109 12.91 9.69 -19.99
N GLN A 110 13.67 10.69 -20.39
CA GLN A 110 13.11 11.96 -20.83
C GLN A 110 12.78 11.84 -22.33
N ILE A 111 11.47 11.74 -22.66
CA ILE A 111 10.98 11.60 -24.04
C ILE A 111 11.13 12.93 -24.77
N ASN A 112 10.75 14.02 -24.09
CA ASN A 112 10.93 15.41 -24.56
C ASN A 112 11.01 16.37 -23.37
N GLU A 113 11.06 17.68 -23.59
CA GLU A 113 11.19 18.69 -22.53
C GLU A 113 10.03 18.70 -21.51
N ASN A 114 8.86 18.15 -21.89
CA ASN A 114 7.65 18.19 -21.10
C ASN A 114 7.13 16.80 -20.69
N LEU A 115 7.71 15.72 -21.19
CA LEU A 115 7.23 14.36 -20.99
C LEU A 115 8.37 13.44 -20.58
N GLY A 116 8.22 12.82 -19.42
CA GLY A 116 9.12 11.79 -18.89
C GLY A 116 8.38 10.46 -18.72
N PHE A 117 9.13 9.37 -18.84
CA PHE A 117 8.67 8.02 -18.53
C PHE A 117 9.68 7.32 -17.63
N ARG A 118 9.18 6.63 -16.60
CA ARG A 118 10.02 5.87 -15.67
C ARG A 118 9.53 4.43 -15.61
N PRO A 119 10.17 3.46 -16.23
CA PRO A 119 10.01 2.05 -15.91
C PRO A 119 10.71 1.71 -14.60
N GLY A 120 10.15 0.75 -13.87
CA GLY A 120 10.71 0.24 -12.63
C GLY A 120 10.46 -1.26 -12.45
N ILE A 121 11.38 -1.91 -11.76
CA ILE A 121 11.31 -3.33 -11.40
C ILE A 121 11.57 -3.48 -9.91
N GLN A 122 10.89 -4.44 -9.30
CA GLN A 122 11.18 -4.91 -7.96
C GLN A 122 11.46 -6.39 -7.96
N VAL A 123 12.42 -6.78 -7.14
CA VAL A 123 12.71 -8.15 -6.75
C VAL A 123 12.54 -8.24 -5.24
N ALA A 124 11.73 -9.16 -4.74
CA ALA A 124 11.41 -9.24 -3.33
C ALA A 124 11.46 -10.67 -2.78
N LEU A 125 11.82 -10.77 -1.51
CA LEU A 125 11.68 -11.97 -0.70
C LEU A 125 10.54 -11.75 0.29
N PHE A 126 9.65 -12.71 0.37
CA PHE A 126 8.55 -12.76 1.33
C PHE A 126 8.78 -13.91 2.29
N ASN A 127 8.51 -13.66 3.55
CA ASN A 127 8.38 -14.70 4.57
C ASN A 127 7.00 -14.56 5.21
N ARG A 128 6.25 -15.64 5.23
CA ARG A 128 4.91 -15.70 5.79
C ARG A 128 4.87 -16.72 6.90
N ASP A 129 4.36 -16.35 8.06
CA ASP A 129 4.25 -17.21 9.23
C ASP A 129 2.94 -16.98 9.98
N ILE A 130 2.54 -17.97 10.76
CA ILE A 130 1.37 -17.91 11.64
C ILE A 130 1.74 -18.40 13.03
N ASN A 131 1.16 -17.78 14.06
CA ASN A 131 1.35 -18.24 15.44
C ASN A 131 0.17 -19.13 15.85
N PHE A 132 0.39 -20.45 15.83
CA PHE A 132 -0.62 -21.43 16.20
C PHE A 132 -0.99 -21.41 17.68
N ASP A 133 -0.11 -20.92 18.58
CA ASP A 133 -0.41 -20.82 20.02
C ASP A 133 -1.60 -19.88 20.32
N LYS A 134 -1.99 -19.07 19.36
CA LYS A 134 -3.14 -18.14 19.45
C LYS A 134 -4.41 -18.69 18.83
N LEU A 135 -4.34 -19.85 18.21
CA LEU A 135 -5.51 -20.49 17.61
C LEU A 135 -6.20 -21.39 18.63
N THR A 136 -7.51 -21.44 18.53
CA THR A 136 -8.34 -22.42 19.25
C THR A 136 -8.92 -23.41 18.24
N PHE A 137 -8.89 -24.67 18.58
CA PHE A 137 -9.30 -25.78 17.71
C PHE A 137 -10.62 -26.40 18.20
N GLY A 138 -11.31 -27.09 17.31
CA GLY A 138 -12.61 -27.66 17.61
C GLY A 138 -12.62 -28.66 18.78
N ASP A 139 -11.52 -29.39 19.00
CA ASP A 139 -11.33 -30.33 20.10
C ASP A 139 -11.18 -29.64 21.48
N GLN A 140 -10.92 -28.34 21.50
CA GLN A 140 -10.84 -27.52 22.70
C GLN A 140 -12.23 -26.97 23.11
N PHE A 141 -13.29 -27.31 22.40
CA PHE A 141 -14.66 -26.91 22.76
C PHE A 141 -15.48 -28.14 23.13
N ASP A 142 -16.27 -28.03 24.18
CA ASP A 142 -17.26 -29.05 24.53
C ASP A 142 -18.33 -29.12 23.42
N SER A 143 -18.49 -30.31 22.83
CA SER A 143 -19.39 -30.54 21.69
C SER A 143 -20.89 -30.33 22.02
N ASN A 144 -21.28 -30.38 23.30
CA ASN A 144 -22.68 -30.24 23.73
C ASN A 144 -22.99 -28.81 24.16
N THR A 145 -22.02 -28.12 24.81
CA THR A 145 -22.26 -26.79 25.39
C THR A 145 -21.60 -25.69 24.59
N GLY A 146 -20.66 -26.01 23.69
CA GLY A 146 -19.87 -25.02 22.93
C GLY A 146 -18.89 -24.22 23.82
N GLN A 147 -18.69 -24.62 25.09
CA GLN A 147 -17.78 -23.94 26.00
C GLN A 147 -16.33 -24.32 25.71
N PHE A 148 -15.43 -23.34 25.83
CA PHE A 148 -14.00 -23.55 25.73
C PHE A 148 -13.49 -24.30 26.97
N LEU A 149 -12.72 -25.38 26.76
CA LEU A 149 -12.33 -26.32 27.82
C LEU A 149 -10.93 -26.06 28.38
N ASP A 150 -10.24 -25.02 27.93
CA ASP A 150 -8.85 -24.66 28.38
C ASP A 150 -7.92 -25.89 28.46
N GLN A 151 -8.01 -26.78 27.48
CA GLN A 151 -7.18 -27.98 27.36
C GLN A 151 -6.25 -27.87 26.12
N PRO A 152 -5.08 -28.53 26.16
CA PRO A 152 -4.24 -28.60 24.97
C PRO A 152 -4.97 -29.29 23.82
N THR A 153 -4.81 -28.77 22.60
CA THR A 153 -5.35 -29.44 21.42
C THR A 153 -4.62 -30.78 21.17
N ALA A 154 -5.37 -31.78 20.73
CA ALA A 154 -4.81 -33.05 20.26
C ALA A 154 -4.29 -32.95 18.81
N GLU A 155 -4.58 -31.82 18.10
CA GLU A 155 -4.06 -31.61 16.78
C GLU A 155 -2.55 -31.53 16.77
N THR A 156 -1.91 -32.38 15.98
CA THR A 156 -0.44 -32.40 15.83
C THR A 156 -0.06 -31.63 14.58
N PHE A 157 0.56 -30.48 14.76
CA PHE A 157 1.04 -29.67 13.65
C PHE A 157 2.53 -29.92 13.39
N ASN A 158 2.89 -29.97 12.12
CA ASN A 158 4.29 -29.95 11.72
C ASN A 158 4.87 -28.55 12.06
N THR A 159 5.90 -28.49 12.86
CA THR A 159 6.36 -27.29 13.61
C THR A 159 6.90 -26.14 12.77
N ASN A 160 6.95 -26.26 11.45
CA ASN A 160 7.48 -25.20 10.56
C ASN A 160 6.37 -24.51 9.76
N PHE A 161 5.66 -23.60 10.43
CA PHE A 161 4.59 -22.80 9.82
C PHE A 161 5.10 -21.51 9.20
N SER A 162 6.22 -21.58 8.51
CA SER A 162 6.81 -20.46 7.81
C SER A 162 7.06 -20.82 6.36
N LYS A 163 6.65 -19.95 5.45
CA LYS A 163 6.86 -20.06 4.01
C LYS A 163 7.65 -18.87 3.50
N THR A 164 8.79 -19.15 2.90
CA THR A 164 9.58 -18.12 2.21
C THR A 164 9.45 -18.32 0.70
N PHE A 165 9.21 -17.24 -0.02
CA PHE A 165 9.09 -17.24 -1.47
C PHE A 165 9.65 -15.96 -2.08
N PHE A 166 10.00 -16.06 -3.35
CA PHE A 166 10.53 -14.98 -4.16
C PHE A 166 9.44 -14.42 -5.08
N ASP A 167 9.50 -13.12 -5.32
CA ASP A 167 8.54 -12.43 -6.17
C ASP A 167 9.18 -11.33 -7.01
N ILE A 168 8.57 -11.06 -8.17
CA ILE A 168 8.98 -10.00 -9.10
C ILE A 168 7.78 -9.11 -9.39
N SER A 169 8.02 -7.81 -9.47
CA SER A 169 7.00 -6.81 -9.79
C SER A 169 7.56 -5.80 -10.77
N PHE A 170 6.67 -5.28 -11.63
CA PHE A 170 7.00 -4.23 -12.59
C PHE A 170 6.10 -3.03 -12.42
N GLY A 171 6.61 -1.87 -12.80
CA GLY A 171 5.82 -0.65 -12.85
C GLY A 171 6.33 0.33 -13.89
N GLY A 172 5.50 1.31 -14.20
CA GLY A 172 5.85 2.42 -15.07
C GLY A 172 5.07 3.67 -14.66
N VAL A 173 5.70 4.83 -14.79
CA VAL A 173 5.07 6.13 -14.58
C VAL A 173 5.39 7.04 -15.75
N LEU A 174 4.34 7.52 -16.40
CA LEU A 174 4.40 8.58 -17.40
C LEU A 174 4.06 9.89 -16.71
N PHE A 175 4.83 10.94 -16.91
CA PHE A 175 4.61 12.19 -16.19
C PHE A 175 5.02 13.42 -17.00
N THR A 176 4.36 14.51 -16.69
CA THR A 176 4.65 15.87 -17.16
C THR A 176 4.96 16.76 -15.96
N ARG A 177 5.05 18.07 -16.16
CA ARG A 177 5.21 19.06 -15.06
C ARG A 177 3.97 19.16 -14.15
N THR A 178 2.78 18.74 -14.63
CA THR A 178 1.50 18.93 -13.94
C THR A 178 0.66 17.68 -13.85
N ALA A 179 0.99 16.60 -14.56
CA ALA A 179 0.20 15.38 -14.62
C ALA A 179 1.09 14.14 -14.48
N TRP A 180 0.54 13.08 -13.93
CA TRP A 180 1.20 11.77 -13.88
C TRP A 180 0.19 10.65 -14.04
N LEU A 181 0.69 9.54 -14.58
CA LEU A 181 -0.07 8.32 -14.80
C LEU A 181 0.85 7.14 -14.53
N GLY A 182 0.54 6.31 -13.56
CA GLY A 182 1.33 5.15 -13.20
C GLY A 182 0.52 3.86 -13.31
N VAL A 183 1.20 2.81 -13.73
CA VAL A 183 0.68 1.44 -13.73
C VAL A 183 1.70 0.52 -13.07
N SER A 184 1.25 -0.49 -12.34
CA SER A 184 2.13 -1.52 -11.80
C SER A 184 1.44 -2.88 -11.75
N ALA A 185 2.25 -3.93 -11.84
CA ALA A 185 1.84 -5.32 -11.68
C ALA A 185 2.78 -5.98 -10.66
N TRP A 186 2.19 -6.48 -9.59
CA TRP A 186 2.85 -7.12 -8.46
C TRP A 186 2.57 -8.62 -8.50
N HIS A 187 3.44 -9.43 -7.91
CA HIS A 187 3.28 -10.89 -7.82
C HIS A 187 3.22 -11.58 -9.17
N LEU A 188 4.10 -11.15 -10.09
CA LEU A 188 4.15 -11.72 -11.44
C LEU A 188 4.58 -13.19 -11.45
N THR A 189 5.31 -13.63 -10.44
CA THR A 189 5.71 -15.04 -10.27
C THR A 189 4.59 -15.92 -9.72
N GLN A 190 3.48 -15.31 -9.22
CA GLN A 190 2.37 -16.00 -8.58
C GLN A 190 2.84 -17.10 -7.61
N PRO A 191 3.70 -16.76 -6.63
CA PRO A 191 4.31 -17.76 -5.76
C PRO A 191 3.24 -18.45 -4.92
N ASN A 192 3.47 -19.75 -4.60
CA ASN A 192 2.63 -20.45 -3.65
C ASN A 192 2.88 -19.90 -2.24
N GLN A 193 1.89 -19.25 -1.65
CA GLN A 193 1.94 -18.63 -0.34
C GLN A 193 1.41 -19.53 0.79
N SER A 194 0.96 -20.74 0.48
CA SER A 194 0.41 -21.68 1.46
C SER A 194 1.47 -22.05 2.50
N ILE A 195 1.07 -21.99 3.77
CA ILE A 195 1.88 -22.39 4.92
C ILE A 195 1.67 -23.91 5.20
N ILE A 196 0.55 -24.44 4.74
CA ILE A 196 0.23 -25.88 4.72
C ILE A 196 0.46 -26.39 3.31
N ASP A 197 0.68 -27.69 3.11
CA ASP A 197 1.10 -28.28 1.82
C ASP A 197 0.03 -28.23 0.69
N GLU A 198 -0.87 -27.25 0.74
CA GLU A 198 -1.86 -26.97 -0.29
C GLU A 198 -1.35 -25.92 -1.30
N GLN A 199 -1.99 -25.85 -2.44
CA GLN A 199 -1.68 -24.82 -3.44
C GLN A 199 -2.53 -23.58 -3.22
N SER A 200 -1.89 -22.46 -2.90
CA SER A 200 -2.50 -21.15 -2.78
C SER A 200 -1.63 -20.12 -3.53
N PRO A 201 -1.75 -20.02 -4.85
CA PRO A 201 -0.99 -19.06 -5.62
C PRO A 201 -1.41 -17.64 -5.25
N LEU A 202 -0.44 -16.76 -5.00
CA LEU A 202 -0.69 -15.35 -4.75
C LEU A 202 -1.13 -14.67 -6.06
N PRO A 203 -2.35 -14.11 -6.15
CA PRO A 203 -2.83 -13.52 -7.38
C PRO A 203 -2.02 -12.27 -7.78
N ILE A 204 -1.85 -12.06 -9.08
CA ILE A 204 -1.25 -10.81 -9.58
C ILE A 204 -2.13 -9.64 -9.13
N LYS A 205 -1.48 -8.63 -8.56
CA LYS A 205 -2.10 -7.35 -8.22
C LYS A 205 -1.77 -6.31 -9.27
N TYR A 206 -2.77 -5.82 -9.96
CA TYR A 206 -2.67 -4.69 -10.87
C TYR A 206 -3.01 -3.40 -10.13
N SER A 207 -2.23 -2.37 -10.33
CA SER A 207 -2.49 -1.05 -9.77
C SER A 207 -2.35 0.02 -10.85
N PHE A 208 -3.28 0.96 -10.80
CA PHE A 208 -3.30 2.15 -11.63
C PHE A 208 -3.40 3.36 -10.72
N HIS A 209 -2.60 4.38 -10.94
CA HIS A 209 -2.69 5.63 -10.20
C HIS A 209 -2.37 6.82 -11.09
N GLY A 210 -2.98 7.95 -10.82
CA GLY A 210 -2.71 9.15 -11.59
C GLY A 210 -3.39 10.38 -11.01
N GLY A 211 -3.03 11.53 -11.56
CA GLY A 211 -3.61 12.79 -11.15
C GLY A 211 -3.07 13.99 -11.91
N PHE A 212 -3.60 15.14 -11.54
CA PHE A 212 -3.18 16.43 -12.05
C PHE A 212 -2.88 17.35 -10.87
N LYS A 213 -1.90 18.23 -11.04
CA LYS A 213 -1.55 19.25 -10.06
C LYS A 213 -1.78 20.64 -10.65
N PHE A 214 -2.72 21.37 -10.08
CA PHE A 214 -3.05 22.76 -10.44
C PHE A 214 -2.36 23.69 -9.47
N TYR A 215 -1.38 24.45 -9.94
CA TYR A 215 -0.66 25.41 -9.13
C TYR A 215 -1.46 26.72 -9.03
N LEU A 216 -1.93 27.04 -7.83
CA LEU A 216 -2.56 28.34 -7.52
C LEU A 216 -1.48 29.42 -7.29
N LYS A 217 -0.36 29.01 -6.71
CA LYS A 217 0.92 29.76 -6.67
C LYS A 217 2.04 28.75 -6.91
N PRO A 218 2.79 28.88 -8.00
CA PRO A 218 3.88 27.99 -8.27
C PRO A 218 4.92 28.10 -7.16
N GLY A 219 5.21 26.96 -6.53
CA GLY A 219 6.42 26.75 -5.76
C GLY A 219 7.64 26.84 -6.66
N ALA A 220 8.82 26.65 -6.14
CA ALA A 220 10.02 26.53 -6.98
C ALA A 220 9.91 25.22 -7.79
N THR A 221 9.42 25.34 -9.03
CA THR A 221 9.48 24.26 -10.02
C THR A 221 10.88 24.26 -10.62
N GLY A 222 11.77 23.47 -10.07
CA GLY A 222 13.12 23.32 -10.59
C GLY A 222 14.08 22.82 -9.52
N SER A 223 15.14 22.18 -9.94
CA SER A 223 16.20 21.58 -9.11
C SER A 223 17.01 22.55 -8.24
N GLY A 224 16.55 23.78 -8.07
CA GLY A 224 17.21 24.81 -7.26
C GLY A 224 16.58 24.93 -5.89
N VAL A 225 17.12 24.20 -4.92
CA VAL A 225 16.77 24.26 -3.48
C VAL A 225 16.89 25.66 -2.86
N TYR A 226 17.46 26.63 -3.58
CA TYR A 226 17.87 27.89 -2.99
C TYR A 226 16.83 29.02 -2.98
N THR A 227 15.67 28.82 -3.64
CA THR A 227 14.60 29.84 -3.69
C THR A 227 13.21 29.22 -3.75
N ARG A 228 12.94 28.20 -2.93
CA ARG A 228 11.61 27.57 -2.89
C ARG A 228 10.59 28.53 -2.29
N LYS A 229 9.74 29.09 -3.15
CA LYS A 229 8.53 29.78 -2.70
C LYS A 229 7.54 28.73 -2.20
N ALA A 230 6.79 29.07 -1.14
CA ALA A 230 5.75 28.18 -0.61
C ALA A 230 4.73 27.81 -1.70
N GLU A 231 4.54 26.52 -1.91
CA GLU A 231 3.60 25.99 -2.89
C GLU A 231 2.17 26.16 -2.41
N ARG A 232 1.26 26.53 -3.34
CA ARG A 232 -0.18 26.36 -3.17
C ARG A 232 -0.72 25.65 -4.40
N SER A 233 -1.29 24.47 -4.20
CA SER A 233 -1.79 23.65 -5.30
C SER A 233 -3.00 22.83 -4.89
N ILE A 234 -3.77 22.40 -5.90
CA ILE A 234 -4.85 21.42 -5.78
C ILE A 234 -4.49 20.26 -6.70
N ALA A 235 -4.56 19.05 -6.18
CA ALA A 235 -4.22 17.85 -6.93
C ALA A 235 -5.32 16.78 -6.80
N PRO A 236 -6.30 16.76 -7.75
CA PRO A 236 -7.17 15.59 -7.88
C PRO A 236 -6.37 14.39 -8.33
N ALA A 237 -6.64 13.25 -7.70
CA ALA A 237 -5.97 12.01 -8.01
C ALA A 237 -6.88 10.80 -7.82
N ILE A 238 -6.52 9.71 -8.49
CA ILE A 238 -7.21 8.44 -8.47
C ILE A 238 -6.21 7.32 -8.29
N GLN A 239 -6.61 6.29 -7.58
CA GLN A 239 -5.94 5.00 -7.55
C GLN A 239 -6.97 3.89 -7.72
N TYR A 240 -6.66 2.90 -8.54
CA TYR A 240 -7.44 1.68 -8.69
C TYR A 240 -6.53 0.47 -8.52
N ARG A 241 -7.01 -0.54 -7.82
CA ARG A 241 -6.30 -1.81 -7.57
C ARG A 241 -7.24 -2.98 -7.82
N HIS A 242 -6.67 -4.01 -8.42
CA HIS A 242 -7.35 -5.28 -8.68
C HIS A 242 -6.43 -6.43 -8.27
N GLN A 243 -6.90 -7.33 -7.40
CA GLN A 243 -6.18 -8.53 -7.00
C GLN A 243 -7.16 -9.69 -6.79
N GLY A 244 -7.09 -10.71 -7.63
CA GLY A 244 -8.00 -11.85 -7.58
C GLY A 244 -9.45 -11.45 -7.80
N LYS A 245 -10.27 -11.52 -6.75
CA LYS A 245 -11.70 -11.13 -6.80
C LYS A 245 -11.94 -9.71 -6.26
N PHE A 246 -10.91 -9.04 -5.77
CA PHE A 246 -11.02 -7.78 -5.07
C PHE A 246 -10.67 -6.60 -5.96
N ASP A 247 -11.54 -5.62 -5.94
CA ASP A 247 -11.37 -4.34 -6.59
C ASP A 247 -11.49 -3.23 -5.57
N GLN A 248 -10.60 -2.25 -5.66
CA GLN A 248 -10.66 -1.07 -4.84
C GLN A 248 -10.31 0.16 -5.68
N MET A 249 -11.07 1.20 -5.48
CA MET A 249 -10.84 2.49 -6.10
C MET A 249 -10.82 3.57 -5.02
N ASP A 250 -9.80 4.39 -5.06
CA ASP A 250 -9.65 5.59 -4.23
C ASP A 250 -9.69 6.81 -5.16
N VAL A 251 -10.62 7.72 -4.93
CA VAL A 251 -10.72 8.99 -5.67
C VAL A 251 -10.71 10.13 -4.68
N GLY A 252 -9.87 11.12 -4.89
CA GLY A 252 -9.74 12.18 -3.93
C GLY A 252 -9.00 13.41 -4.40
N LEU A 253 -8.78 14.29 -3.47
CA LEU A 253 -8.23 15.61 -3.69
C LEU A 253 -7.22 15.95 -2.60
N TYR A 254 -6.06 16.42 -3.00
CA TYR A 254 -5.10 17.07 -2.11
C TYR A 254 -5.17 18.60 -2.29
N PHE A 255 -5.14 19.30 -1.19
CA PHE A 255 -4.91 20.73 -1.13
C PHE A 255 -3.60 21.00 -0.40
N THR A 256 -2.62 21.51 -1.12
CA THR A 256 -1.32 21.88 -0.57
C THR A 256 -1.28 23.38 -0.35
N ALA A 257 -0.97 23.81 0.86
CA ALA A 257 -0.69 25.19 1.24
C ALA A 257 0.51 25.13 2.22
N GLU A 258 1.71 24.99 1.66
CA GLU A 258 2.92 24.80 2.48
C GLU A 258 2.97 25.74 3.67
N PRO A 259 3.21 25.21 4.90
CA PRO A 259 3.71 23.84 5.20
C PRO A 259 2.61 22.78 5.38
N MET A 260 1.36 23.04 5.12
CA MET A 260 0.24 22.11 5.34
C MET A 260 -0.22 21.44 4.05
N VAL A 261 -0.59 20.18 4.15
CA VAL A 261 -1.26 19.40 3.12
C VAL A 261 -2.52 18.80 3.71
N LEU A 262 -3.65 19.00 3.04
CA LEU A 262 -4.93 18.40 3.39
C LEU A 262 -5.36 17.46 2.27
N GLY A 263 -5.90 16.30 2.63
CA GLY A 263 -6.44 15.33 1.68
C GLY A 263 -7.82 14.84 2.10
N VAL A 264 -8.68 14.64 1.11
CA VAL A 264 -10.00 14.00 1.29
C VAL A 264 -10.16 12.96 0.18
N TRP A 265 -10.49 11.72 0.57
CA TRP A 265 -10.63 10.60 -0.34
C TRP A 265 -11.89 9.82 -0.08
N TYR A 266 -12.51 9.37 -1.14
CA TYR A 266 -13.53 8.35 -1.12
C TYR A 266 -12.91 7.03 -1.56
N ARG A 267 -13.11 5.98 -0.77
CA ARG A 267 -12.68 4.62 -1.05
C ARG A 267 -13.89 3.73 -1.25
N GLY A 268 -13.94 3.08 -2.41
CA GLY A 268 -15.02 2.19 -2.80
C GLY A 268 -15.16 2.14 -4.31
N VAL A 269 -15.92 1.16 -4.81
CA VAL A 269 -16.27 1.01 -6.24
C VAL A 269 -17.77 1.21 -6.37
N PRO A 270 -18.27 2.44 -6.54
CA PRO A 270 -19.70 2.75 -6.46
C PRO A 270 -20.54 2.10 -7.58
N PHE A 271 -19.88 1.59 -8.64
CA PHE A 271 -20.53 0.93 -9.77
C PHE A 271 -20.62 -0.59 -9.60
N LYS A 272 -20.00 -1.15 -8.55
CA LYS A 272 -19.96 -2.59 -8.27
C LYS A 272 -20.78 -2.87 -7.02
N ASN A 273 -21.84 -3.65 -7.18
CA ASN A 273 -22.61 -4.16 -6.05
C ASN A 273 -22.02 -5.51 -5.62
N ILE A 274 -21.89 -5.69 -4.31
CA ILE A 274 -21.56 -6.96 -3.67
C ILE A 274 -22.76 -7.32 -2.81
N ASP A 275 -23.41 -8.45 -3.09
CA ASP A 275 -24.60 -8.91 -2.37
C ASP A 275 -25.69 -7.82 -2.22
N ASP A 276 -26.07 -7.17 -3.33
CA ASP A 276 -27.07 -6.09 -3.43
C ASP A 276 -26.68 -4.77 -2.72
N PHE A 277 -25.43 -4.62 -2.27
CA PHE A 277 -24.94 -3.40 -1.65
C PHE A 277 -23.83 -2.73 -2.49
N VAL A 278 -23.85 -1.42 -2.50
CA VAL A 278 -22.78 -0.63 -3.12
C VAL A 278 -21.46 -0.92 -2.38
N ASN A 279 -20.41 -1.19 -3.15
CA ASN A 279 -19.07 -1.43 -2.58
C ASN A 279 -18.45 -0.11 -2.08
N ASN A 280 -18.91 0.34 -0.91
CA ASN A 280 -18.35 1.50 -0.19
C ASN A 280 -17.50 0.99 0.96
N GLU A 281 -16.31 1.55 1.13
CA GLU A 281 -15.41 1.17 2.23
C GLU A 281 -15.26 2.29 3.25
N SER A 282 -14.71 3.44 2.85
CA SER A 282 -14.41 4.53 3.78
C SER A 282 -14.29 5.90 3.11
N ILE A 283 -14.42 6.94 3.94
CA ILE A 283 -13.98 8.30 3.64
C ILE A 283 -12.68 8.52 4.40
N VAL A 284 -11.63 8.93 3.69
CA VAL A 284 -10.30 9.16 4.28
C VAL A 284 -10.07 10.66 4.40
N LEU A 285 -9.71 11.09 5.59
CA LEU A 285 -9.25 12.45 5.86
C LEU A 285 -7.75 12.40 6.14
N LEU A 286 -7.00 13.27 5.50
CA LEU A 286 -5.54 13.33 5.60
C LEU A 286 -5.08 14.73 5.98
N LEU A 287 -4.15 14.78 6.92
CA LEU A 287 -3.44 15.97 7.33
C LEU A 287 -1.94 15.71 7.23
N GLY A 288 -1.24 16.51 6.45
CA GLY A 288 0.21 16.50 6.31
C GLY A 288 0.84 17.81 6.74
N PHE A 289 2.06 17.73 7.21
CA PHE A 289 2.88 18.87 7.56
C PHE A 289 4.30 18.69 7.00
N THR A 290 4.78 19.65 6.23
CA THR A 290 6.11 19.66 5.62
C THR A 290 6.96 20.71 6.29
N LYS A 291 8.05 20.30 6.95
CA LYS A 291 9.08 21.20 7.46
C LYS A 291 10.24 21.23 6.47
N LEU A 292 10.45 22.39 5.86
CA LEU A 292 11.54 22.61 4.93
C LEU A 292 12.76 23.12 5.69
N GLY A 293 13.89 22.43 5.54
CA GLY A 293 15.22 22.93 5.89
C GLY A 293 15.84 23.68 4.71
N ALA A 294 17.08 24.15 4.87
CA ALA A 294 17.79 24.82 3.80
C ALA A 294 18.05 23.92 2.57
N LYS A 295 18.19 22.62 2.77
CA LYS A 295 18.50 21.63 1.73
C LYS A 295 17.68 20.33 1.85
N ASP A 296 16.97 20.12 2.92
CA ASP A 296 16.26 18.91 3.29
C ASP A 296 14.79 19.21 3.59
N ALA A 297 13.98 18.18 3.63
CA ALA A 297 12.57 18.29 4.02
C ALA A 297 12.20 17.11 4.93
N ILE A 298 11.38 17.41 5.93
CA ILE A 298 10.72 16.43 6.78
C ILE A 298 9.22 16.57 6.55
N ASN A 299 8.57 15.49 6.17
CA ASN A 299 7.14 15.41 5.98
C ASN A 299 6.55 14.46 7.03
N ILE A 300 5.51 14.90 7.71
CA ILE A 300 4.77 14.11 8.68
C ILE A 300 3.33 14.08 8.23
N GLY A 301 2.74 12.90 8.13
CA GLY A 301 1.37 12.70 7.71
C GLY A 301 0.58 11.90 8.73
N TYR A 302 -0.69 12.24 8.87
CA TYR A 302 -1.69 11.45 9.57
C TYR A 302 -2.93 11.35 8.72
N SER A 303 -3.50 10.15 8.62
CA SER A 303 -4.82 9.96 8.02
C SER A 303 -5.72 9.11 8.90
N PHE A 304 -7.02 9.40 8.79
CA PHE A 304 -8.09 8.66 9.42
C PHE A 304 -9.08 8.20 8.36
N ASP A 305 -9.31 6.88 8.29
CA ASP A 305 -10.30 6.27 7.41
C ASP A 305 -11.59 6.05 8.20
N TYR A 306 -12.61 6.85 7.93
CA TYR A 306 -13.92 6.66 8.52
C TYR A 306 -14.69 5.58 7.74
N THR A 307 -14.92 4.44 8.39
CA THR A 307 -15.60 3.29 7.79
C THR A 307 -17.08 3.59 7.54
N ILE A 308 -17.50 3.51 6.28
CA ILE A 308 -18.90 3.69 5.83
C ILE A 308 -19.54 2.39 5.33
N SER A 309 -18.78 1.29 5.30
CA SER A 309 -19.28 -0.04 4.96
C SER A 309 -20.17 -0.63 6.05
N LYS A 310 -20.72 -1.82 5.81
CA LYS A 310 -21.53 -2.58 6.79
C LYS A 310 -20.83 -2.81 8.13
N LEU A 311 -19.49 -2.79 8.16
CA LEU A 311 -18.71 -2.92 9.40
C LEU A 311 -18.95 -1.74 10.36
N GLY A 312 -19.34 -0.59 9.83
CA GLY A 312 -19.71 0.59 10.58
C GLY A 312 -18.59 1.26 11.36
N SER A 313 -18.94 2.35 12.03
CA SER A 313 -17.99 3.13 12.85
C SER A 313 -17.50 2.40 14.11
N GLY A 314 -18.19 1.34 14.54
CA GLY A 314 -17.81 0.50 15.68
C GLY A 314 -16.47 -0.23 15.51
N SER A 315 -15.97 -0.34 14.27
CA SER A 315 -14.64 -0.92 13.98
C SER A 315 -13.47 -0.04 14.41
N GLY A 316 -13.70 1.25 14.69
CA GLY A 316 -12.65 2.23 14.98
C GLY A 316 -11.97 2.79 13.73
N GLY A 317 -12.43 2.42 12.52
CA GLY A 317 -11.86 2.90 11.26
C GLY A 317 -10.43 2.43 11.01
N ALA A 318 -9.60 3.28 10.39
CA ALA A 318 -8.17 3.03 10.31
C ALA A 318 -7.36 4.31 10.54
N HIS A 319 -6.25 4.15 11.24
CA HIS A 319 -5.31 5.21 11.55
C HIS A 319 -3.99 4.94 10.85
N GLU A 320 -3.45 5.94 10.18
CA GLU A 320 -2.17 5.82 9.48
C GLU A 320 -1.28 7.02 9.78
N PHE A 321 -0.01 6.74 10.06
CA PHE A 321 1.03 7.72 10.30
C PHE A 321 2.16 7.52 9.30
N SER A 322 2.70 8.62 8.78
CA SER A 322 3.87 8.64 7.92
C SER A 322 4.91 9.65 8.40
N LEU A 323 6.16 9.29 8.21
CA LEU A 323 7.31 10.18 8.40
C LEU A 323 8.24 9.97 7.21
N VAL A 324 8.52 11.03 6.48
CA VAL A 324 9.38 11.00 5.31
C VAL A 324 10.45 12.07 5.45
N TYR A 325 11.70 11.67 5.26
CA TYR A 325 12.86 12.58 5.24
C TYR A 325 13.51 12.54 3.87
N THR A 326 13.69 13.72 3.26
CA THR A 326 14.28 13.89 1.94
C THR A 326 15.48 14.82 2.03
N TRP A 327 16.61 14.42 1.45
CA TRP A 327 17.82 15.23 1.47
C TRP A 327 18.62 15.11 0.17
N PRO A 328 19.34 16.17 -0.24
CA PRO A 328 20.15 16.13 -1.44
C PRO A 328 21.47 15.37 -1.18
N MET A 329 21.76 14.39 -2.01
CA MET A 329 23.06 13.73 -2.05
C MET A 329 23.90 14.19 -3.25
N ARG A 330 23.67 15.41 -3.68
CA ARG A 330 24.26 15.96 -4.90
C ARG A 330 25.68 16.47 -4.66
N ASN A 331 26.54 16.31 -5.68
CA ASN A 331 27.82 17.02 -5.72
C ASN A 331 27.58 18.53 -5.90
N PRO A 332 27.95 19.37 -4.91
CA PRO A 332 27.67 20.82 -4.95
C PRO A 332 28.41 21.56 -6.09
N ARG A 333 29.39 20.92 -6.73
CA ARG A 333 30.18 21.50 -7.84
C ARG A 333 29.51 21.33 -9.22
N LYS A 334 28.44 20.54 -9.33
CA LYS A 334 27.71 20.36 -10.61
C LYS A 334 26.53 21.32 -10.68
N PRO A 335 26.31 22.03 -11.83
CA PRO A 335 25.15 22.89 -11.99
C PRO A 335 23.86 22.06 -11.93
N PRO A 336 22.73 22.63 -11.44
CA PRO A 336 21.45 21.97 -11.44
C PRO A 336 21.04 21.65 -12.89
N ARG A 337 20.63 20.40 -13.14
CA ARG A 337 19.94 20.09 -14.40
C ARG A 337 18.47 20.47 -14.24
N ASP A 338 17.90 21.09 -15.25
CA ASP A 338 16.45 21.27 -15.33
C ASP A 338 15.82 19.91 -15.66
N LYS A 339 15.35 19.20 -14.62
CA LYS A 339 14.73 17.88 -14.74
C LYS A 339 13.25 17.98 -14.46
N LEU A 340 12.51 17.17 -15.21
CA LEU A 340 11.12 16.89 -14.87
C LEU A 340 11.09 16.08 -13.55
N ILE A 341 10.23 16.49 -12.63
CA ILE A 341 9.95 15.76 -11.39
C ILE A 341 8.49 15.33 -11.47
N ILE A 342 8.20 14.14 -10.98
CA ILE A 342 6.82 13.64 -10.92
C ILE A 342 6.03 14.58 -9.99
N PRO A 343 4.96 15.24 -10.46
CA PRO A 343 4.26 16.26 -9.69
C PRO A 343 3.27 15.69 -8.67
N CYS A 344 3.45 14.43 -8.24
CA CYS A 344 2.60 13.86 -7.20
C CYS A 344 2.73 14.68 -5.89
N PRO A 345 1.69 14.67 -5.04
CA PRO A 345 1.78 15.29 -3.72
C PRO A 345 2.95 14.73 -2.92
N ASP A 346 3.76 15.63 -2.37
CA ASP A 346 4.87 15.27 -1.48
C ASP A 346 4.42 15.41 -0.03
N PHE A 347 4.50 14.34 0.74
CA PHE A 347 4.52 14.34 2.22
C PHE A 347 5.32 13.21 2.79
#